data_ad723f32c320bcf952784a3fa66d0c22
#
_entry.id   ad723f32c320bcf952784a3fa66d0c22
#
_cell.length_a   1.000
_cell.length_b   1.000
_cell.length_c   1.000
_cell.angle_alpha   90.00
_cell.angle_beta   90.00
_cell.angle_gamma   90.00
#
_symmetry.space_group_name_H-M   'P 1'
#
loop_
_entity.id
_entity.type
_entity.pdbx_description
1 polymer ?
#
loop_
_entity_poly.entity_id
_entity_poly.type
_entity_poly.pdbx_seq_one_letter_code
_entity_poly.pdbx_strand_id
1 'polypeptide(L)'
;FTLYPVINVVLMSFKEGYSYLSRGFDQWGLANYQTVLSDPKFSQAIGNTLKYVILVVPISTCIAVVVAYLLNQKLRFSAVFQTAYFLPMVTSITAVGLAWKLMYNKNFGIINYLLSFFGVNPIPWLEKASYSIPALVIFGIWNILPFTIILLLSGLQNIDPQYYTAARVDGSKGLRIFLRITVPLLAPTIFLVCIVNTISCFKVFSELYPLFNGNAGPFNNLYTVVYYIRYAMMENRKYGIAAAAALVLFLFIFVFTMVQLLLQKKTKRR
;
A
#
# COMPACT_ATOMS: atom_id res chain seq x y z
N PHE A 1 26.29 4.47 1.48
CA PHE A 1 25.64 3.73 0.37
C PHE A 1 24.26 4.29 -0.01
N THR A 2 23.50 4.94 0.88
CA THR A 2 22.12 5.42 0.60
C THR A 2 22.11 6.84 0.02
N LEU A 3 22.92 7.75 0.52
CA LEU A 3 22.90 9.16 0.12
C LEU A 3 23.36 9.37 -1.33
N TYR A 4 24.41 8.69 -1.75
CA TYR A 4 24.98 8.83 -3.09
C TYR A 4 23.96 8.51 -4.21
N PRO A 5 23.20 7.37 -4.18
CA PRO A 5 22.16 7.13 -5.17
C PRO A 5 21.06 8.18 -5.18
N VAL A 6 20.64 8.69 -4.00
CA VAL A 6 19.63 9.74 -3.92
C VAL A 6 20.10 11.02 -4.60
N ILE A 7 21.33 11.48 -4.29
CA ILE A 7 21.93 12.66 -4.93
C ILE A 7 22.00 12.46 -6.46
N ASN A 8 22.42 11.27 -6.92
CA ASN A 8 22.47 10.97 -8.34
C ASN A 8 21.11 11.02 -9.02
N VAL A 9 20.06 10.50 -8.40
CA VAL A 9 18.69 10.60 -8.95
C VAL A 9 18.26 12.06 -9.03
N VAL A 10 18.55 12.87 -8.01
CA VAL A 10 18.27 14.32 -8.05
C VAL A 10 19.02 14.99 -9.21
N LEU A 11 20.31 14.78 -9.34
CA LEU A 11 21.10 15.36 -10.43
C LEU A 11 20.60 14.88 -11.81
N MET A 12 20.30 13.58 -11.93
CA MET A 12 19.82 12.98 -13.19
C MET A 12 18.48 13.55 -13.63
N SER A 13 17.60 13.93 -12.72
CA SER A 13 16.30 14.50 -13.04
C SER A 13 16.38 15.85 -13.78
N PHE A 14 17.48 16.60 -13.55
CA PHE A 14 17.74 17.88 -14.21
C PHE A 14 18.57 17.75 -15.49
N LYS A 15 19.14 16.55 -15.79
CA LYS A 15 19.93 16.31 -17.01
C LYS A 15 18.99 15.97 -18.16
N GLU A 16 18.83 16.89 -19.10
CA GLU A 16 18.03 16.69 -20.31
C GLU A 16 18.80 15.83 -21.33
N GLY A 17 18.08 14.96 -22.04
CA GLY A 17 18.68 14.05 -23.02
C GLY A 17 19.67 13.01 -22.44
N TYR A 18 19.67 12.78 -21.12
CA TYR A 18 20.63 11.90 -20.49
C TYR A 18 20.60 10.46 -21.06
N SER A 19 21.76 10.03 -21.57
CA SER A 19 22.02 8.68 -22.07
C SER A 19 22.98 7.95 -21.14
N TYR A 20 22.56 6.76 -20.67
CA TYR A 20 23.41 5.90 -19.84
C TYR A 20 24.63 5.36 -20.60
N LEU A 21 24.48 5.08 -21.91
CA LEU A 21 25.52 4.49 -22.76
C LEU A 21 26.67 5.49 -23.02
N SER A 22 26.35 6.72 -23.39
CA SER A 22 27.33 7.77 -23.64
C SER A 22 27.76 8.50 -22.38
N ARG A 23 27.07 8.30 -21.24
CA ARG A 23 27.21 9.08 -20.01
C ARG A 23 27.08 10.60 -20.22
N GLY A 24 26.55 11.00 -21.39
CA GLY A 24 26.32 12.38 -21.79
C GLY A 24 24.90 12.86 -21.50
N PHE A 25 24.72 14.16 -21.49
CA PHE A 25 23.44 14.85 -21.47
C PHE A 25 23.55 16.15 -22.24
N ASP A 26 22.44 16.67 -22.73
CA ASP A 26 22.44 17.84 -23.60
C ASP A 26 22.66 19.13 -22.79
N GLN A 27 21.81 19.33 -21.76
CA GLN A 27 21.88 20.51 -20.89
C GLN A 27 21.23 20.26 -19.53
N TRP A 28 21.45 21.20 -18.61
CA TRP A 28 20.72 21.24 -17.34
C TRP A 28 19.41 22.01 -17.51
N GLY A 29 18.29 21.43 -17.10
CA GLY A 29 17.01 22.10 -17.24
C GLY A 29 15.86 21.35 -16.59
N LEU A 30 14.64 21.81 -16.86
CA LEU A 30 13.37 21.30 -16.30
C LEU A 30 12.52 20.54 -17.33
N ALA A 31 13.01 20.29 -18.54
CA ALA A 31 12.24 19.65 -19.60
C ALA A 31 11.78 18.23 -19.23
N ASN A 32 12.56 17.50 -18.43
CA ASN A 32 12.14 16.20 -17.90
C ASN A 32 10.87 16.30 -17.04
N TYR A 33 10.78 17.33 -16.18
CA TYR A 33 9.59 17.57 -15.34
C TYR A 33 8.41 18.01 -16.17
N GLN A 34 8.61 18.90 -17.16
CA GLN A 34 7.55 19.32 -18.07
C GLN A 34 7.00 18.11 -18.84
N THR A 35 7.88 17.23 -19.35
CA THR A 35 7.49 16.00 -20.04
C THR A 35 6.68 15.08 -19.12
N VAL A 36 7.14 14.87 -17.89
CA VAL A 36 6.44 14.00 -16.93
C VAL A 36 5.06 14.57 -16.58
N LEU A 37 4.97 15.85 -16.25
CA LEU A 37 3.72 16.46 -15.80
C LEU A 37 2.70 16.62 -16.93
N SER A 38 3.14 16.72 -18.19
CA SER A 38 2.27 16.80 -19.36
C SER A 38 1.89 15.43 -19.94
N ASP A 39 2.51 14.34 -19.47
CA ASP A 39 2.22 12.98 -19.98
C ASP A 39 0.87 12.47 -19.42
N PRO A 40 -0.13 12.18 -20.27
CA PRO A 40 -1.41 11.61 -19.83
C PRO A 40 -1.26 10.28 -19.08
N LYS A 41 -0.25 9.45 -19.43
CA LYS A 41 0.04 8.19 -18.72
C LYS A 41 0.50 8.45 -17.29
N PHE A 42 1.28 9.51 -17.05
CA PHE A 42 1.71 9.88 -15.71
C PHE A 42 0.54 10.40 -14.87
N SER A 43 -0.33 11.21 -15.44
CA SER A 43 -1.56 11.66 -14.78
C SER A 43 -2.46 10.47 -14.40
N GLN A 44 -2.65 9.51 -15.30
CA GLN A 44 -3.35 8.26 -15.03
C GLN A 44 -2.67 7.48 -13.89
N ALA A 45 -1.34 7.39 -13.91
CA ALA A 45 -0.55 6.68 -12.89
C ALA A 45 -0.73 7.29 -11.50
N ILE A 46 -0.70 8.63 -11.38
CA ILE A 46 -1.00 9.33 -10.12
C ILE A 46 -2.41 8.99 -9.66
N GLY A 47 -3.41 9.10 -10.53
CA GLY A 47 -4.81 8.80 -10.20
C GLY A 47 -5.02 7.37 -9.69
N ASN A 48 -4.40 6.38 -10.33
CA ASN A 48 -4.48 4.99 -9.91
C ASN A 48 -3.77 4.75 -8.58
N THR A 49 -2.57 5.31 -8.40
CA THR A 49 -1.81 5.19 -7.16
C THR A 49 -2.56 5.83 -5.99
N LEU A 50 -3.15 7.01 -6.18
CA LEU A 50 -3.98 7.67 -5.16
C LEU A 50 -5.22 6.86 -4.81
N LYS A 51 -5.95 6.33 -5.81
CA LYS A 51 -7.10 5.44 -5.57
C LYS A 51 -6.69 4.22 -4.74
N TYR A 52 -5.57 3.59 -5.09
CA TYR A 52 -5.05 2.44 -4.36
C TYR A 52 -4.72 2.82 -2.91
N VAL A 53 -3.99 3.90 -2.66
CA VAL A 53 -3.63 4.37 -1.31
C VAL A 53 -4.88 4.67 -0.47
N ILE A 54 -5.82 5.43 -1.02
CA ILE A 54 -7.06 5.85 -0.32
C ILE A 54 -7.95 4.65 0.03
N LEU A 55 -7.95 3.60 -0.77
CA LEU A 55 -8.75 2.41 -0.50
C LEU A 55 -8.01 1.44 0.42
N VAL A 56 -6.75 1.13 0.13
CA VAL A 56 -6.01 0.10 0.87
C VAL A 56 -5.69 0.53 2.29
N VAL A 57 -5.17 1.75 2.50
CA VAL A 57 -4.69 2.17 3.82
C VAL A 57 -5.80 2.24 4.87
N PRO A 58 -6.93 2.91 4.65
CA PRO A 58 -7.98 2.97 5.66
C PRO A 58 -8.64 1.61 5.90
N ILE A 59 -8.94 0.85 4.82
CA ILE A 59 -9.63 -0.43 4.95
C ILE A 59 -8.75 -1.44 5.68
N SER A 60 -7.48 -1.58 5.29
CA SER A 60 -6.55 -2.49 5.96
C SER A 60 -6.32 -2.11 7.42
N THR A 61 -6.20 -0.82 7.73
CA THR A 61 -6.02 -0.34 9.11
C THR A 61 -7.26 -0.64 9.96
N CYS A 62 -8.46 -0.38 9.45
CA CYS A 62 -9.71 -0.70 10.17
C CYS A 62 -9.83 -2.21 10.45
N ILE A 63 -9.60 -3.06 9.45
CA ILE A 63 -9.61 -4.51 9.62
C ILE A 63 -8.55 -4.93 10.64
N ALA A 64 -7.32 -4.41 10.51
CA ALA A 64 -6.22 -4.78 11.38
C ALA A 64 -6.43 -4.37 12.84
N VAL A 65 -7.05 -3.21 13.12
CA VAL A 65 -7.40 -2.79 14.48
C VAL A 65 -8.37 -3.77 15.12
N VAL A 66 -9.40 -4.20 14.39
CA VAL A 66 -10.37 -5.18 14.89
C VAL A 66 -9.70 -6.54 15.11
N VAL A 67 -8.93 -7.02 14.15
CA VAL A 67 -8.24 -8.31 14.25
C VAL A 67 -7.21 -8.30 15.39
N ALA A 68 -6.39 -7.25 15.51
CA ALA A 68 -5.42 -7.11 16.58
C ALA A 68 -6.10 -7.08 17.96
N TYR A 69 -7.23 -6.36 18.08
CA TYR A 69 -8.00 -6.34 19.33
C TYR A 69 -8.53 -7.73 19.71
N LEU A 70 -9.07 -8.50 18.74
CA LEU A 70 -9.55 -9.86 18.99
C LEU A 70 -8.39 -10.79 19.40
N LEU A 71 -7.25 -10.68 18.74
CA LEU A 71 -6.07 -11.50 19.03
C LEU A 71 -5.41 -11.16 20.37
N ASN A 72 -5.54 -9.92 20.82
CA ASN A 72 -5.05 -9.49 22.14
C ASN A 72 -5.89 -10.07 23.29
N GLN A 73 -7.10 -10.52 23.00
CA GLN A 73 -7.88 -11.31 23.96
C GLN A 73 -7.24 -12.71 24.04
N LYS A 74 -7.06 -13.26 25.25
CA LYS A 74 -6.45 -14.58 25.48
C LYS A 74 -7.22 -15.69 24.76
N LEU A 75 -7.05 -15.76 23.42
CA LEU A 75 -7.68 -16.79 22.59
C LEU A 75 -6.92 -18.12 22.73
N ARG A 76 -7.70 -19.19 22.80
CA ARG A 76 -7.19 -20.57 22.75
C ARG A 76 -6.51 -20.81 21.45
N PHE A 77 -5.43 -21.01 21.05
CA PHE A 77 -4.76 -21.11 19.73
C PHE A 77 -4.24 -19.80 19.13
N SER A 78 -3.99 -18.76 19.96
CA SER A 78 -3.41 -17.50 19.47
C SER A 78 -2.12 -17.69 18.64
N ALA A 79 -1.27 -18.65 19.00
CA ALA A 79 -0.04 -18.98 18.29
C ALA A 79 -0.31 -19.51 16.86
N VAL A 80 -1.32 -20.36 16.67
CA VAL A 80 -1.69 -20.87 15.35
C VAL A 80 -2.20 -19.76 14.44
N PHE A 81 -3.05 -18.89 14.96
CA PHE A 81 -3.52 -17.72 14.23
C PHE A 81 -2.36 -16.78 13.88
N GLN A 82 -1.44 -16.53 14.81
CA GLN A 82 -0.25 -15.71 14.53
C GLN A 82 0.58 -16.32 13.41
N THR A 83 0.87 -17.60 13.45
CA THR A 83 1.62 -18.27 12.37
C THR A 83 0.91 -18.17 11.04
N ALA A 84 -0.41 -18.37 10.99
CA ALA A 84 -1.19 -18.37 9.76
C ALA A 84 -1.14 -17.03 9.02
N TYR A 85 -1.21 -15.91 9.73
CA TYR A 85 -1.11 -14.61 9.05
C TYR A 85 0.30 -14.02 9.01
N PHE A 86 1.29 -14.60 9.70
CA PHE A 86 2.69 -14.28 9.44
C PHE A 86 3.23 -14.90 8.15
N LEU A 87 2.69 -16.03 7.73
CA LEU A 87 3.15 -16.76 6.55
C LEU A 87 3.23 -15.88 5.27
N PRO A 88 2.25 -15.04 4.96
CA PRO A 88 2.34 -14.15 3.80
C PRO A 88 3.52 -13.19 3.83
N MET A 89 3.93 -12.73 5.00
CA MET A 89 5.01 -11.75 5.16
C MET A 89 6.39 -12.32 4.83
N VAL A 90 6.60 -13.61 5.02
CA VAL A 90 7.89 -14.30 4.74
C VAL A 90 7.91 -14.93 3.36
N THR A 91 6.78 -14.96 2.65
CA THR A 91 6.65 -15.57 1.33
C THR A 91 6.99 -14.55 0.24
N SER A 92 7.60 -15.00 -0.86
CA SER A 92 7.86 -14.13 -2.01
C SER A 92 6.56 -13.55 -2.58
N ILE A 93 6.51 -12.23 -2.73
CA ILE A 93 5.35 -11.51 -3.30
C ILE A 93 4.98 -12.02 -4.70
N THR A 94 5.97 -12.45 -5.48
CA THR A 94 5.75 -13.03 -6.81
C THR A 94 5.01 -14.36 -6.72
N ALA A 95 5.44 -15.26 -5.84
CA ALA A 95 4.78 -16.55 -5.64
C ALA A 95 3.34 -16.37 -5.13
N VAL A 96 3.17 -15.50 -4.14
CA VAL A 96 1.84 -15.16 -3.60
C VAL A 96 0.96 -14.52 -4.66
N GLY A 97 1.50 -13.59 -5.45
CA GLY A 97 0.75 -12.95 -6.53
C GLY A 97 0.30 -13.91 -7.62
N LEU A 98 1.11 -14.94 -7.95
CA LEU A 98 0.69 -16.01 -8.86
C LEU A 98 -0.43 -16.87 -8.26
N ALA A 99 -0.38 -17.18 -6.96
CA ALA A 99 -1.47 -17.87 -6.29
C ALA A 99 -2.77 -17.04 -6.33
N TRP A 100 -2.71 -15.73 -6.04
CA TRP A 100 -3.85 -14.82 -6.14
C TRP A 100 -4.38 -14.71 -7.58
N LYS A 101 -3.50 -14.75 -8.59
CA LYS A 101 -3.91 -14.79 -9.98
C LYS A 101 -4.75 -16.02 -10.31
N LEU A 102 -4.39 -17.19 -9.77
CA LEU A 102 -5.21 -18.41 -9.90
C LEU A 102 -6.54 -18.26 -9.16
N MET A 103 -6.54 -17.67 -7.95
CA MET A 103 -7.76 -17.42 -7.17
C MET A 103 -8.71 -16.45 -7.87
N TYR A 104 -8.19 -15.48 -8.66
CA TYR A 104 -8.96 -14.54 -9.47
C TYR A 104 -9.40 -15.09 -10.83
N ASN A 105 -9.04 -16.31 -11.18
CA ASN A 105 -9.42 -16.87 -12.48
C ASN A 105 -10.95 -16.86 -12.64
N LYS A 106 -11.42 -16.43 -13.82
CA LYS A 106 -12.85 -16.28 -14.09
C LYS A 106 -13.61 -17.60 -14.00
N ASN A 107 -13.03 -18.70 -14.54
CA ASN A 107 -13.73 -19.96 -14.74
C ASN A 107 -13.57 -20.94 -13.58
N PHE A 108 -12.37 -20.99 -12.97
CA PHE A 108 -12.05 -21.95 -11.90
C PHE A 108 -11.49 -21.30 -10.62
N GLY A 109 -11.47 -19.97 -10.54
CA GLY A 109 -10.95 -19.27 -9.38
C GLY A 109 -11.85 -19.42 -8.15
N ILE A 110 -11.23 -19.72 -7.00
CA ILE A 110 -11.94 -19.93 -5.74
C ILE A 110 -12.78 -18.72 -5.31
N ILE A 111 -12.36 -17.49 -5.66
CA ILE A 111 -13.11 -16.28 -5.32
C ILE A 111 -14.46 -16.27 -6.05
N ASN A 112 -14.47 -16.56 -7.34
CA ASN A 112 -15.72 -16.66 -8.11
C ASN A 112 -16.58 -17.85 -7.67
N TYR A 113 -15.93 -18.96 -7.30
CA TYR A 113 -16.65 -20.10 -6.73
C TYR A 113 -17.37 -19.73 -5.43
N LEU A 114 -16.73 -19.00 -4.51
CA LEU A 114 -17.36 -18.52 -3.28
C LEU A 114 -18.47 -17.51 -3.57
N LEU A 115 -18.28 -16.62 -4.54
CA LEU A 115 -19.31 -15.64 -4.94
C LEU A 115 -20.52 -16.29 -5.59
N SER A 116 -20.37 -17.44 -6.25
CA SER A 116 -21.48 -18.16 -6.86
C SER A 116 -22.53 -18.66 -5.86
N PHE A 117 -22.12 -18.94 -4.59
CA PHE A 117 -23.07 -19.28 -3.51
C PHE A 117 -24.03 -18.11 -3.17
N PHE A 118 -23.65 -16.89 -3.50
CA PHE A 118 -24.47 -15.69 -3.33
C PHE A 118 -25.19 -15.28 -4.62
N GLY A 119 -25.18 -16.14 -5.66
CA GLY A 119 -25.84 -15.88 -6.94
C GLY A 119 -25.09 -14.86 -7.82
N VAL A 120 -23.83 -14.55 -7.54
CA VAL A 120 -23.02 -13.61 -8.34
C VAL A 120 -22.44 -14.33 -9.55
N ASN A 121 -22.66 -13.76 -10.74
CA ASN A 121 -22.05 -14.26 -11.98
C ASN A 121 -20.51 -14.16 -11.93
N PRO A 122 -19.77 -15.06 -12.59
CA PRO A 122 -18.32 -15.05 -12.61
C PRO A 122 -17.73 -13.71 -13.05
N ILE A 123 -16.98 -13.06 -12.17
CA ILE A 123 -16.36 -11.76 -12.40
C ILE A 123 -15.00 -11.96 -13.08
N PRO A 124 -14.74 -11.29 -14.22
CA PRO A 124 -13.44 -11.32 -14.90
C PRO A 124 -12.46 -10.32 -14.24
N TRP A 125 -11.99 -10.65 -13.05
CA TRP A 125 -11.20 -9.78 -12.17
C TRP A 125 -9.98 -9.16 -12.84
N LEU A 126 -9.24 -9.94 -13.62
CA LEU A 126 -7.98 -9.54 -14.24
C LEU A 126 -8.10 -9.22 -15.73
N GLU A 127 -9.26 -9.47 -16.34
CA GLU A 127 -9.47 -9.34 -17.80
C GLU A 127 -10.14 -8.02 -18.17
N LYS A 128 -10.99 -7.46 -17.29
CA LYS A 128 -11.70 -6.20 -17.53
C LYS A 128 -11.13 -5.05 -16.69
N ALA A 129 -10.98 -3.90 -17.31
CA ALA A 129 -10.45 -2.67 -16.68
C ALA A 129 -11.26 -2.25 -15.43
N SER A 130 -12.58 -2.44 -15.43
CA SER A 130 -13.45 -2.07 -14.31
C SER A 130 -13.21 -2.89 -13.03
N TYR A 131 -12.72 -4.11 -13.14
CA TYR A 131 -12.48 -5.01 -11.99
C TYR A 131 -11.00 -5.09 -11.57
N SER A 132 -10.09 -4.62 -12.40
CA SER A 132 -8.65 -4.75 -12.17
C SER A 132 -8.17 -3.92 -10.96
N ILE A 133 -8.70 -2.70 -10.75
CA ILE A 133 -8.40 -1.90 -9.54
C ILE A 133 -8.95 -2.57 -8.28
N PRO A 134 -10.23 -2.98 -8.20
CA PRO A 134 -10.74 -3.77 -7.08
C PRO A 134 -9.90 -5.03 -6.78
N ALA A 135 -9.51 -5.80 -7.79
CA ALA A 135 -8.66 -6.96 -7.61
C ALA A 135 -7.30 -6.60 -6.96
N LEU A 136 -6.65 -5.56 -7.47
CA LEU A 136 -5.38 -5.08 -6.91
C LEU A 136 -5.55 -4.57 -5.47
N VAL A 137 -6.65 -3.87 -5.17
CA VAL A 137 -6.95 -3.36 -3.82
C VAL A 137 -7.18 -4.51 -2.83
N ILE A 138 -7.99 -5.52 -3.19
CA ILE A 138 -8.24 -6.68 -2.32
C ILE A 138 -6.94 -7.43 -2.02
N PHE A 139 -6.12 -7.67 -3.04
CA PHE A 139 -4.81 -8.29 -2.87
C PHE A 139 -3.89 -7.43 -1.99
N GLY A 140 -3.85 -6.12 -2.21
CA GLY A 140 -3.05 -5.18 -1.44
C GLY A 140 -3.46 -5.10 0.03
N ILE A 141 -4.76 -5.08 0.32
CA ILE A 141 -5.27 -5.15 1.70
C ILE A 141 -4.75 -6.41 2.39
N TRP A 142 -4.94 -7.57 1.77
CA TRP A 142 -4.50 -8.84 2.32
C TRP A 142 -2.98 -8.88 2.55
N ASN A 143 -2.21 -8.36 1.60
CA ASN A 143 -0.74 -8.37 1.66
C ASN A 143 -0.18 -7.51 2.80
N ILE A 144 -0.81 -6.37 3.11
CA ILE A 144 -0.35 -5.42 4.13
C ILE A 144 -0.86 -5.76 5.54
N LEU A 145 -1.95 -6.53 5.64
CA LEU A 145 -2.60 -6.88 6.92
C LEU A 145 -1.65 -7.51 7.94
N PRO A 146 -0.79 -8.51 7.62
CA PRO A 146 0.08 -9.16 8.59
C PRO A 146 0.95 -8.18 9.36
N PHE A 147 1.69 -7.34 8.65
CA PHE A 147 2.56 -6.34 9.26
C PHE A 147 1.78 -5.31 10.09
N THR A 148 0.64 -4.87 9.58
CA THR A 148 -0.25 -3.91 10.25
C THR A 148 -0.80 -4.47 11.56
N ILE A 149 -1.24 -5.74 11.57
CA ILE A 149 -1.76 -6.42 12.77
C ILE A 149 -0.68 -6.54 13.83
N ILE A 150 0.56 -6.91 13.46
CA ILE A 150 1.67 -7.04 14.39
C ILE A 150 1.97 -5.73 15.10
N LEU A 151 2.09 -4.64 14.34
CA LEU A 151 2.36 -3.32 14.93
C LEU A 151 1.24 -2.89 15.88
N LEU A 152 -0.01 -3.11 15.50
CA LEU A 152 -1.16 -2.77 16.33
C LEU A 152 -1.25 -3.67 17.56
N LEU A 153 -0.95 -4.97 17.44
CA LEU A 153 -0.91 -5.89 18.57
C LEU A 153 0.17 -5.49 19.58
N SER A 154 1.37 -5.12 19.12
CA SER A 154 2.42 -4.57 19.97
C SER A 154 1.96 -3.28 20.68
N GLY A 155 1.26 -2.39 19.96
CA GLY A 155 0.67 -1.19 20.55
C GLY A 155 -0.37 -1.50 21.62
N LEU A 156 -1.22 -2.52 21.41
CA LEU A 156 -2.23 -2.96 22.38
C LEU A 156 -1.60 -3.54 23.66
N GLN A 157 -0.49 -4.27 23.52
CA GLN A 157 0.22 -4.87 24.67
C GLN A 157 0.89 -3.82 25.55
N ASN A 158 1.15 -2.62 25.02
CA ASN A 158 1.71 -1.50 25.80
C ASN A 158 0.66 -0.68 26.55
N ILE A 159 -0.64 -0.97 26.39
CA ILE A 159 -1.71 -0.30 27.13
C ILE A 159 -1.79 -0.91 28.54
N ASP A 160 -1.71 -0.06 29.58
CA ASP A 160 -1.79 -0.50 30.97
C ASP A 160 -3.14 -1.22 31.24
N PRO A 161 -3.11 -2.47 31.75
CA PRO A 161 -4.32 -3.22 32.09
C PRO A 161 -5.24 -2.53 33.10
N GLN A 162 -4.74 -1.58 33.90
CA GLN A 162 -5.53 -0.83 34.87
C GLN A 162 -6.69 -0.06 34.21
N TYR A 163 -6.50 0.48 33.00
CA TYR A 163 -7.59 1.13 32.25
C TYR A 163 -8.77 0.21 31.99
N TYR A 164 -8.48 -1.04 31.66
CA TYR A 164 -9.53 -2.05 31.40
C TYR A 164 -10.22 -2.50 32.70
N THR A 165 -9.47 -2.60 33.79
CA THR A 165 -10.00 -2.98 35.12
C THR A 165 -10.93 -1.90 35.64
N ALA A 166 -10.52 -0.63 35.62
CA ALA A 166 -11.34 0.50 36.03
C ALA A 166 -12.65 0.57 35.21
N ALA A 167 -12.57 0.45 33.89
CA ALA A 167 -13.74 0.47 33.01
C ALA A 167 -14.73 -0.66 33.31
N ARG A 168 -14.26 -1.83 33.72
CA ARG A 168 -15.13 -2.94 34.11
C ARG A 168 -15.85 -2.69 35.45
N VAL A 169 -15.15 -2.08 36.40
CA VAL A 169 -15.76 -1.65 37.68
C VAL A 169 -16.86 -0.63 37.43
N ASP A 170 -16.68 0.28 36.47
CA ASP A 170 -17.69 1.26 36.04
C ASP A 170 -18.82 0.63 35.21
N GLY A 171 -18.87 -0.69 35.05
CA GLY A 171 -19.91 -1.39 34.31
C GLY A 171 -19.87 -1.24 32.79
N SER A 172 -18.73 -0.77 32.23
CA SER A 172 -18.57 -0.61 30.78
C SER A 172 -18.50 -1.95 30.06
N LYS A 173 -19.27 -2.08 28.96
CA LYS A 173 -19.31 -3.29 28.11
C LYS A 173 -18.20 -3.28 27.05
N GLY A 174 -17.87 -4.46 26.51
CA GLY A 174 -16.74 -4.67 25.61
C GLY A 174 -16.64 -3.69 24.44
N LEU A 175 -17.74 -3.41 23.72
CA LEU A 175 -17.75 -2.46 22.60
C LEU A 175 -17.46 -1.01 23.06
N ARG A 176 -18.00 -0.62 24.23
CA ARG A 176 -17.72 0.71 24.82
C ARG A 176 -16.25 0.84 25.20
N ILE A 177 -15.69 -0.20 25.82
CA ILE A 177 -14.24 -0.27 26.15
C ILE A 177 -13.41 -0.16 24.87
N PHE A 178 -13.76 -0.92 23.84
CA PHE A 178 -13.04 -0.86 22.54
C PHE A 178 -13.04 0.55 21.95
N LEU A 179 -14.23 1.17 21.78
CA LEU A 179 -14.34 2.45 21.08
C LEU A 179 -13.85 3.64 21.91
N ARG A 180 -14.06 3.63 23.25
CA ARG A 180 -13.76 4.79 24.11
C ARG A 180 -12.45 4.72 24.86
N ILE A 181 -11.85 3.54 24.97
CA ILE A 181 -10.59 3.34 25.70
C ILE A 181 -9.52 2.80 24.76
N THR A 182 -9.75 1.62 24.15
CA THR A 182 -8.73 0.96 23.35
C THR A 182 -8.33 1.78 22.14
N VAL A 183 -9.29 2.19 21.30
CA VAL A 183 -8.99 2.93 20.06
C VAL A 183 -8.32 4.27 20.32
N PRO A 184 -8.76 5.11 21.29
CA PRO A 184 -8.06 6.34 21.61
C PRO A 184 -6.64 6.14 22.17
N LEU A 185 -6.43 5.16 23.05
CA LEU A 185 -5.09 4.85 23.58
C LEU A 185 -4.17 4.25 22.52
N LEU A 186 -4.73 3.53 21.55
CA LEU A 186 -4.00 2.96 20.42
C LEU A 186 -3.74 3.99 19.30
N ALA A 187 -4.38 5.17 19.33
CA ALA A 187 -4.29 6.17 18.27
C ALA A 187 -2.85 6.50 17.82
N PRO A 188 -1.84 6.65 18.70
CA PRO A 188 -0.46 6.89 18.25
C PRO A 188 0.08 5.78 17.35
N THR A 189 -0.22 4.51 17.69
CA THR A 189 0.18 3.35 16.88
C THR A 189 -0.61 3.27 15.59
N ILE A 190 -1.91 3.59 15.59
CA ILE A 190 -2.74 3.67 14.39
C ILE A 190 -2.17 4.71 13.42
N PHE A 191 -1.78 5.90 13.89
CA PHE A 191 -1.15 6.92 13.05
C PHE A 191 0.18 6.44 12.47
N LEU A 192 1.02 5.78 13.29
CA LEU A 192 2.28 5.20 12.81
C LEU A 192 2.04 4.19 11.68
N VAL A 193 1.10 3.28 11.89
CA VAL A 193 0.68 2.28 10.89
C VAL A 193 0.18 2.95 9.61
N CYS A 194 -0.69 3.95 9.73
CA CYS A 194 -1.18 4.70 8.57
C CYS A 194 -0.04 5.34 7.77
N ILE A 195 0.96 5.92 8.44
CA ILE A 195 2.12 6.52 7.76
C ILE A 195 2.92 5.45 7.02
N VAL A 196 3.28 4.35 7.68
CA VAL A 196 4.07 3.27 7.07
C VAL A 196 3.33 2.64 5.90
N ASN A 197 2.04 2.36 6.06
CA ASN A 197 1.20 1.79 5.01
C ASN A 197 1.02 2.75 3.84
N THR A 198 0.87 4.06 4.09
CA THR A 198 0.80 5.07 3.03
C THR A 198 2.07 5.07 2.18
N ILE A 199 3.24 5.11 2.82
CA ILE A 199 4.53 5.07 2.12
C ILE A 199 4.67 3.78 1.28
N SER A 200 4.25 2.64 1.83
CA SER A 200 4.30 1.35 1.13
C SER A 200 3.33 1.31 -0.06
N CYS A 201 2.10 1.76 0.12
CA CYS A 201 1.08 1.77 -0.93
C CYS A 201 1.41 2.73 -2.09
N PHE A 202 2.06 3.86 -1.83
CA PHE A 202 2.54 4.74 -2.91
C PHE A 202 3.59 4.06 -3.81
N LYS A 203 4.29 3.06 -3.30
CA LYS A 203 5.31 2.29 -4.04
C LYS A 203 4.74 1.02 -4.68
N VAL A 204 3.41 0.91 -4.83
CA VAL A 204 2.75 -0.27 -5.41
C VAL A 204 3.27 -0.58 -6.81
N PHE A 205 3.89 -1.74 -6.93
CA PHE A 205 4.42 -2.30 -8.18
C PHE A 205 4.58 -3.82 -8.06
N SER A 206 5.17 -4.30 -6.97
CA SER A 206 5.47 -5.71 -6.74
C SER A 206 4.21 -6.58 -6.70
N GLU A 207 3.09 -6.01 -6.26
CA GLU A 207 1.78 -6.64 -6.21
C GLU A 207 1.14 -6.74 -7.60
N LEU A 208 1.32 -5.70 -8.40
CA LEU A 208 0.73 -5.59 -9.73
C LEU A 208 1.42 -6.53 -10.74
N TYR A 209 2.74 -6.65 -10.65
CA TYR A 209 3.55 -7.36 -11.64
C TYR A 209 3.15 -8.83 -11.82
N PRO A 210 3.02 -9.67 -10.77
CA PRO A 210 2.64 -11.08 -10.92
C PRO A 210 1.17 -11.29 -11.28
N LEU A 211 0.27 -10.39 -10.85
CA LEU A 211 -1.15 -10.49 -11.18
C LEU A 211 -1.40 -10.33 -12.69
N PHE A 212 -0.69 -9.41 -13.33
CA PHE A 212 -0.93 -9.02 -14.72
C PHE A 212 0.22 -9.39 -15.68
N ASN A 213 1.05 -10.40 -15.33
CA ASN A 213 2.16 -10.89 -16.17
C ASN A 213 3.16 -9.79 -16.57
N GLY A 214 3.46 -8.87 -15.68
CA GLY A 214 4.37 -7.77 -15.96
C GLY A 214 3.74 -6.58 -16.70
N ASN A 215 2.47 -6.65 -17.07
CA ASN A 215 1.74 -5.57 -17.74
C ASN A 215 1.06 -4.64 -16.72
N ALA A 216 0.70 -3.44 -17.15
CA ALA A 216 -0.07 -2.49 -16.36
C ALA A 216 -1.59 -2.76 -16.38
N GLY A 217 -1.99 -4.03 -16.22
CA GLY A 217 -3.39 -4.45 -16.28
C GLY A 217 -3.99 -4.47 -17.71
N PRO A 218 -5.30 -4.79 -17.82
CA PRO A 218 -5.98 -4.82 -19.11
C PRO A 218 -5.94 -3.43 -19.76
N PHE A 219 -5.57 -3.37 -21.04
CA PHE A 219 -5.45 -2.11 -21.81
C PHE A 219 -4.57 -1.05 -21.13
N ASN A 220 -3.60 -1.46 -20.30
CA ASN A 220 -2.71 -0.57 -19.54
C ASN A 220 -3.46 0.37 -18.58
N ASN A 221 -4.63 -0.02 -18.08
CA ASN A 221 -5.45 0.82 -17.21
C ASN A 221 -4.90 0.94 -15.78
N LEU A 222 -3.96 0.09 -15.37
CA LEU A 222 -3.36 0.06 -14.04
C LEU A 222 -1.94 0.65 -13.98
N TYR A 223 -1.62 1.63 -14.84
CA TYR A 223 -0.40 2.37 -14.62
C TYR A 223 -0.37 2.92 -13.20
N THR A 224 0.64 2.54 -12.43
CA THR A 224 1.02 3.16 -11.15
C THR A 224 2.26 4.01 -11.36
N VAL A 225 2.55 4.93 -10.44
CA VAL A 225 3.71 5.83 -10.62
C VAL A 225 5.02 5.03 -10.68
N VAL A 226 5.18 3.98 -9.86
CA VAL A 226 6.38 3.13 -9.90
C VAL A 226 6.43 2.31 -11.20
N TYR A 227 5.28 1.87 -11.73
CA TYR A 227 5.24 1.22 -13.04
C TYR A 227 5.68 2.18 -14.16
N TYR A 228 5.22 3.44 -14.13
CA TYR A 228 5.64 4.49 -15.07
C TYR A 228 7.15 4.73 -15.02
N ILE A 229 7.71 4.86 -13.80
CA ILE A 229 9.16 5.03 -13.61
C ILE A 229 9.94 3.87 -14.24
N ARG A 230 9.52 2.63 -13.96
CA ARG A 230 10.15 1.44 -14.54
C ARG A 230 10.03 1.42 -16.07
N TYR A 231 8.85 1.72 -16.60
CA TYR A 231 8.62 1.78 -18.05
C TYR A 231 9.53 2.83 -18.73
N ALA A 232 9.60 4.03 -18.17
CA ALA A 232 10.47 5.09 -18.68
C ALA A 232 11.96 4.69 -18.64
N MET A 233 12.40 4.01 -17.57
CA MET A 233 13.79 3.62 -17.37
C MET A 233 14.19 2.40 -18.22
N MET A 234 13.40 1.33 -18.16
CA MET A 234 13.80 0.01 -18.72
C MET A 234 13.42 -0.15 -20.19
N GLU A 235 12.24 0.32 -20.58
CA GLU A 235 11.73 0.13 -21.95
C GLU A 235 12.08 1.30 -22.84
N ASN A 236 11.90 2.53 -22.37
CA ASN A 236 12.20 3.74 -23.14
C ASN A 236 13.63 4.26 -22.96
N ARG A 237 14.40 3.73 -22.00
CA ARG A 237 15.77 4.17 -21.67
C ARG A 237 15.87 5.68 -21.37
N LYS A 238 14.78 6.31 -20.94
CA LYS A 238 14.68 7.74 -20.61
C LYS A 238 14.94 7.97 -19.11
N TYR A 239 16.19 7.85 -18.71
CA TYR A 239 16.59 7.87 -17.29
C TYR A 239 16.30 9.21 -16.60
N GLY A 240 16.48 10.35 -17.31
CA GLY A 240 16.15 11.68 -16.78
C GLY A 240 14.65 11.82 -16.46
N ILE A 241 13.79 11.33 -17.35
CA ILE A 241 12.32 11.31 -17.15
C ILE A 241 11.95 10.39 -15.99
N ALA A 242 12.54 9.20 -15.91
CA ALA A 242 12.32 8.28 -14.80
C ALA A 242 12.74 8.88 -13.46
N ALA A 243 13.89 9.57 -13.41
CA ALA A 243 14.36 10.26 -12.22
C ALA A 243 13.46 11.43 -11.81
N ALA A 244 12.97 12.24 -12.77
CA ALA A 244 12.02 13.30 -12.51
C ALA A 244 10.69 12.75 -11.96
N ALA A 245 10.15 11.68 -12.55
CA ALA A 245 8.95 11.01 -12.06
C ALA A 245 9.13 10.43 -10.63
N ALA A 246 10.31 9.88 -10.32
CA ALA A 246 10.64 9.38 -8.98
C ALA A 246 10.68 10.52 -7.94
N LEU A 247 11.22 11.69 -8.28
CA LEU A 247 11.23 12.85 -7.39
C LEU A 247 9.81 13.43 -7.20
N VAL A 248 8.99 13.46 -8.23
CA VAL A 248 7.58 13.85 -8.09
C VAL A 248 6.86 12.89 -7.14
N LEU A 249 7.04 11.57 -7.28
CA LEU A 249 6.50 10.59 -6.34
C LEU A 249 6.99 10.83 -4.91
N PHE A 250 8.29 11.07 -4.73
CA PHE A 250 8.87 11.38 -3.42
C PHE A 250 8.19 12.60 -2.79
N LEU A 251 7.96 13.67 -3.56
CA LEU A 251 7.27 14.87 -3.08
C LEU A 251 5.82 14.57 -2.67
N PHE A 252 5.09 13.76 -3.45
CA PHE A 252 3.75 13.31 -3.06
C PHE A 252 3.77 12.57 -1.72
N ILE A 253 4.65 11.57 -1.56
CA ILE A 253 4.78 10.81 -0.31
C ILE A 253 5.13 11.75 0.85
N PHE A 254 6.07 12.66 0.64
CA PHE A 254 6.50 13.63 1.65
C PHE A 254 5.35 14.53 2.11
N VAL A 255 4.59 15.11 1.18
CA VAL A 255 3.42 15.96 1.49
C VAL A 255 2.36 15.17 2.26
N PHE A 256 2.00 13.97 1.81
CA PHE A 256 1.03 13.12 2.51
C PHE A 256 1.49 12.76 3.91
N THR A 257 2.77 12.39 4.07
CA THR A 257 3.34 12.07 5.39
C THR A 257 3.33 13.28 6.32
N MET A 258 3.67 14.48 5.81
CA MET A 258 3.61 15.70 6.60
C MET A 258 2.20 16.03 7.06
N VAL A 259 1.20 15.88 6.19
CA VAL A 259 -0.22 16.06 6.55
C VAL A 259 -0.61 15.09 7.67
N GLN A 260 -0.26 13.80 7.54
CA GLN A 260 -0.56 12.79 8.56
C GLN A 260 0.11 13.11 9.90
N LEU A 261 1.37 13.57 9.91
CA LEU A 261 2.09 13.97 11.13
C LEU A 261 1.45 15.21 11.80
N LEU A 262 1.00 16.18 11.01
CA LEU A 262 0.29 17.34 11.53
C LEU A 262 -1.05 16.97 12.19
N LEU A 263 -1.80 16.06 11.56
CA LEU A 263 -3.04 15.52 12.12
C LEU A 263 -2.79 14.78 13.44
N GLN A 264 -1.74 13.96 13.49
CA GLN A 264 -1.33 13.25 14.72
C GLN A 264 -1.04 14.21 15.86
N LYS A 265 -0.29 15.30 15.61
CA LYS A 265 0.02 16.31 16.64
C LYS A 265 -1.24 16.98 17.19
N LYS A 266 -2.23 17.26 16.34
CA LYS A 266 -3.50 17.86 16.74
C LYS A 266 -4.34 16.92 17.62
N THR A 267 -4.31 15.62 17.33
CA THR A 267 -5.03 14.60 18.12
C THR A 267 -4.40 14.37 19.49
N LYS A 268 -3.06 14.46 19.62
CA LYS A 268 -2.36 14.36 20.93
C LYS A 268 -2.61 15.53 21.88
N ARG A 269 -3.03 16.69 21.38
CA ARG A 269 -3.28 17.90 22.18
C ARG A 269 -4.72 18.01 22.72
N ARG A 270 -5.58 17.09 22.30
CA ARG A 270 -6.95 16.93 22.82
C ARG A 270 -7.04 15.74 23.77
#